data_d8487a73d77acbf01bf82d81f8a830e4
#
_entry.id   d8487a73d77acbf01bf82d81f8a830e4
#
_cell.length_a   1.000
_cell.length_b   1.000
_cell.length_c   1.000
_cell.angle_alpha   90.00
_cell.angle_beta   90.00
_cell.angle_gamma   90.00
#
_symmetry.space_group_name_H-M   'P 1'
#
loop_
_entity.id
_entity.type
_entity.pdbx_description
1 polymer ?
#
loop_
_entity_poly.entity_id
_entity_poly.type
_entity_poly.pdbx_seq_one_letter_code
_entity_poly.pdbx_strand_id
1 'polypeptide(L)'
;VWYHRDFDIGKKVDLNYAIHFGAVNYHATVYLNGKKIDTHEGGFTPFQFDITNDVKPGLNSLVVKVDNHRERDQIPTVNTDWWNYGGITRSVKVLQYPKAHIKDYFVQLSKTEEGVIEGWVKVETNRKENIDAQHLEVRIPELNIVQKLNVNKNGEAKFEIAAKPLLWSPESPKLYAVDIQYQQDV
;
A
#
# COMPACT_ATOMS: atom_id res chain seq x y z
N VAL A 1 -24.82 5.05 6.90
CA VAL A 1 -25.15 3.77 6.25
C VAL A 1 -24.30 2.66 6.81
N TRP A 2 -24.85 1.43 6.86
CA TRP A 2 -24.15 0.22 7.28
C TRP A 2 -24.04 -0.73 6.11
N TYR A 3 -22.84 -1.26 5.87
CA TYR A 3 -22.54 -2.29 4.89
C TYR A 3 -22.19 -3.58 5.62
N HIS A 4 -22.66 -4.70 5.10
CA HIS A 4 -22.32 -6.02 5.61
C HIS A 4 -21.90 -6.93 4.46
N ARG A 5 -20.83 -7.69 4.65
CA ARG A 5 -20.37 -8.69 3.69
C ARG A 5 -19.67 -9.83 4.42
N ASP A 6 -20.11 -11.04 4.17
CA ASP A 6 -19.37 -12.24 4.56
C ASP A 6 -18.36 -12.62 3.47
N PHE A 7 -17.21 -13.10 3.90
CA PHE A 7 -16.17 -13.64 3.03
C PHE A 7 -15.49 -14.84 3.68
N ASP A 8 -15.04 -15.78 2.84
CA ASP A 8 -14.36 -17.01 3.28
C ASP A 8 -12.89 -16.98 2.85
N ILE A 9 -11.97 -17.20 3.80
CA ILE A 9 -10.54 -17.33 3.53
C ILE A 9 -10.07 -18.77 3.45
N GLY A 10 -10.98 -19.76 3.61
CA GLY A 10 -10.62 -21.17 3.71
C GLY A 10 -9.77 -21.46 4.95
N LYS A 11 -8.63 -22.12 4.76
CA LYS A 11 -7.67 -22.35 5.82
C LYS A 11 -6.84 -21.08 6.05
N LYS A 12 -6.75 -20.64 7.32
CA LYS A 12 -5.83 -19.58 7.68
C LYS A 12 -4.40 -20.12 7.61
N VAL A 13 -3.58 -19.48 6.78
CA VAL A 13 -2.15 -19.80 6.62
C VAL A 13 -1.29 -18.76 7.35
N ASP A 14 -0.01 -19.04 7.54
CA ASP A 14 0.91 -18.15 8.25
C ASP A 14 1.36 -16.97 7.36
N LEU A 15 0.38 -16.15 6.99
CA LEU A 15 0.53 -14.91 6.23
C LEU A 15 0.00 -13.73 7.04
N ASN A 16 0.29 -12.52 6.58
CA ASN A 16 -0.40 -11.31 7.02
C ASN A 16 -1.71 -11.15 6.22
N TYR A 17 -2.71 -10.59 6.87
CA TYR A 17 -4.02 -10.30 6.29
C TYR A 17 -4.38 -8.85 6.51
N ALA A 18 -4.87 -8.18 5.48
CA ALA A 18 -5.42 -6.83 5.61
C ALA A 18 -6.74 -6.69 4.86
N ILE A 19 -7.58 -5.76 5.32
CA ILE A 19 -8.71 -5.27 4.54
C ILE A 19 -8.31 -3.92 3.95
N HIS A 20 -8.32 -3.84 2.62
CA HIS A 20 -8.02 -2.65 1.84
C HIS A 20 -9.29 -2.04 1.28
N PHE A 21 -9.45 -0.75 1.45
CA PHE A 21 -10.51 0.07 0.88
C PHE A 21 -9.90 1.04 -0.13
N GLY A 22 -10.41 1.03 -1.35
CA GLY A 22 -9.97 1.98 -2.38
C GLY A 22 -10.41 3.41 -2.12
N ALA A 23 -11.61 3.59 -1.56
CA ALA A 23 -12.09 4.85 -0.99
C ALA A 23 -13.43 4.61 -0.26
N VAL A 24 -13.64 5.32 0.84
CA VAL A 24 -14.90 5.38 1.58
C VAL A 24 -15.16 6.82 1.95
N ASN A 25 -16.33 7.36 1.65
CA ASN A 25 -16.68 8.74 1.92
C ASN A 25 -17.77 8.84 2.99
N TYR A 26 -17.55 9.37 4.15
CA TYR A 26 -16.37 10.13 4.62
C TYR A 26 -15.70 9.43 5.81
N HIS A 27 -16.44 9.21 6.94
CA HIS A 27 -15.97 8.49 8.11
C HIS A 27 -16.31 7.01 8.00
N ALA A 28 -15.32 6.15 8.01
CA ALA A 28 -15.49 4.71 8.06
C ALA A 28 -15.16 4.16 9.45
N THR A 29 -16.05 3.32 9.99
CA THR A 29 -15.72 2.48 11.15
C THR A 29 -15.85 1.04 10.72
N VAL A 30 -14.78 0.27 10.84
CA VAL A 30 -14.68 -1.11 10.35
C VAL A 30 -14.74 -2.09 11.52
N TYR A 31 -15.57 -3.11 11.36
CA TYR A 31 -15.73 -4.23 12.29
C TYR A 31 -15.50 -5.55 11.57
N LEU A 32 -14.77 -6.45 12.20
CA LEU A 32 -14.57 -7.81 11.72
C LEU A 32 -14.99 -8.80 12.82
N ASN A 33 -15.86 -9.74 12.48
CA ASN A 33 -16.38 -10.76 13.41
C ASN A 33 -16.97 -10.16 14.70
N GLY A 34 -17.61 -8.98 14.61
CA GLY A 34 -18.18 -8.25 15.74
C GLY A 34 -17.21 -7.39 16.54
N LYS A 35 -15.89 -7.49 16.28
CA LYS A 35 -14.87 -6.64 16.92
C LYS A 35 -14.61 -5.39 16.07
N LYS A 36 -14.58 -4.22 16.70
CA LYS A 36 -14.11 -2.99 16.06
C LYS A 36 -12.61 -3.13 15.74
N ILE A 37 -12.25 -2.93 14.47
CA ILE A 37 -10.86 -2.93 14.01
C ILE A 37 -10.29 -1.53 14.14
N ASP A 38 -10.81 -0.56 13.35
CA ASP A 38 -10.34 0.82 13.38
C ASP A 38 -11.32 1.76 12.67
N THR A 39 -10.92 3.03 12.56
CA THR A 39 -11.66 4.10 11.87
C THR A 39 -10.76 4.79 10.85
N HIS A 40 -11.37 5.31 9.79
CA HIS A 40 -10.71 6.15 8.79
C HIS A 40 -11.56 7.37 8.49
N GLU A 41 -10.89 8.49 8.26
CA GLU A 41 -11.50 9.74 7.84
C GLU A 41 -10.86 10.21 6.53
N GLY A 42 -11.69 10.59 5.55
CA GLY A 42 -11.25 11.05 4.24
C GLY A 42 -11.93 10.28 3.10
N GLY A 43 -12.41 10.99 2.08
CA GLY A 43 -13.31 10.43 1.07
C GLY A 43 -12.66 9.80 -0.16
N PHE A 44 -11.37 10.06 -0.42
CA PHE A 44 -10.78 9.83 -1.75
C PHE A 44 -9.52 8.98 -1.76
N THR A 45 -8.81 8.91 -0.65
CA THR A 45 -7.56 8.16 -0.53
C THR A 45 -7.80 6.71 -0.13
N PRO A 46 -7.03 5.75 -0.66
CA PRO A 46 -7.07 4.38 -0.20
C PRO A 46 -6.50 4.25 1.21
N PHE A 47 -7.01 3.27 1.95
CA PHE A 47 -6.51 2.90 3.27
C PHE A 47 -6.66 1.39 3.50
N GLN A 48 -5.95 0.88 4.49
CA GLN A 48 -6.06 -0.52 4.89
C GLN A 48 -5.84 -0.72 6.38
N PHE A 49 -6.44 -1.78 6.90
CA PHE A 49 -6.28 -2.21 8.29
C PHE A 49 -5.74 -3.63 8.35
N ASP A 50 -4.73 -3.84 9.19
CA ASP A 50 -4.25 -5.18 9.52
C ASP A 50 -5.34 -5.95 10.27
N ILE A 51 -5.65 -7.14 9.80
CA ILE A 51 -6.62 -8.07 10.41
C ILE A 51 -6.00 -9.44 10.70
N THR A 52 -4.70 -9.55 10.68
CA THR A 52 -3.97 -10.83 10.82
C THR A 52 -4.38 -11.58 12.07
N ASN A 53 -4.61 -10.86 13.18
CA ASN A 53 -5.01 -11.47 14.45
C ASN A 53 -6.53 -11.63 14.62
N ASP A 54 -7.33 -10.99 13.78
CA ASP A 54 -8.79 -10.90 13.91
C ASP A 54 -9.54 -11.78 12.91
N VAL A 55 -8.90 -12.10 11.78
CA VAL A 55 -9.43 -13.03 10.79
C VAL A 55 -9.33 -14.47 11.31
N LYS A 56 -10.37 -15.25 11.08
CA LYS A 56 -10.44 -16.67 11.47
C LYS A 56 -10.56 -17.57 10.24
N PRO A 57 -10.18 -18.86 10.33
CA PRO A 57 -10.42 -19.83 9.26
C PRO A 57 -11.90 -19.87 8.86
N GLY A 58 -12.16 -20.06 7.57
CA GLY A 58 -13.52 -20.13 7.03
C GLY A 58 -14.19 -18.76 6.95
N LEU A 59 -15.47 -18.74 7.29
CA LEU A 59 -16.35 -17.59 7.13
C LEU A 59 -16.05 -16.48 8.13
N ASN A 60 -15.89 -15.26 7.62
CA ASN A 60 -15.68 -14.02 8.37
C ASN A 60 -16.76 -13.01 7.99
N SER A 61 -17.20 -12.21 8.96
CA SER A 61 -18.24 -11.19 8.79
C SER A 61 -17.64 -9.80 8.91
N LEU A 62 -17.65 -9.04 7.81
CA LEU A 62 -17.20 -7.66 7.73
C LEU A 62 -18.40 -6.73 7.81
N VAL A 63 -18.34 -5.78 8.73
CA VAL A 63 -19.33 -4.71 8.84
C VAL A 63 -18.62 -3.36 8.77
N VAL A 64 -19.14 -2.46 7.95
CA VAL A 64 -18.59 -1.10 7.80
C VAL A 64 -19.70 -0.10 8.02
N LYS A 65 -19.56 0.72 9.07
CA LYS A 65 -20.38 1.92 9.26
C LYS A 65 -19.75 3.06 8.49
N VAL A 66 -20.53 3.71 7.63
CA VAL A 66 -20.09 4.89 6.89
C VAL A 66 -20.99 6.07 7.23
N ASP A 67 -20.34 7.17 7.61
CA ASP A 67 -21.00 8.45 7.86
C ASP A 67 -20.40 9.47 6.89
N ASN A 68 -21.25 10.12 6.09
CA ASN A 68 -20.85 11.19 5.17
C ASN A 68 -21.32 12.57 5.62
N HIS A 69 -21.61 12.72 6.93
CA HIS A 69 -21.83 14.04 7.49
C HIS A 69 -20.60 14.92 7.28
N ARG A 70 -20.80 16.13 6.80
CA ARG A 70 -19.72 17.05 6.44
C ARG A 70 -19.61 18.18 7.43
N GLU A 71 -18.39 18.57 7.71
CA GLU A 71 -18.02 19.71 8.51
C GLU A 71 -17.23 20.74 7.69
N ARG A 72 -17.09 21.95 8.19
CA ARG A 72 -16.48 23.06 7.44
C ARG A 72 -14.99 22.88 7.19
N ASP A 73 -14.31 22.16 8.06
CA ASP A 73 -12.87 21.88 8.03
C ASP A 73 -12.50 20.56 7.34
N GLN A 74 -13.49 19.86 6.76
CA GLN A 74 -13.29 18.62 6.02
C GLN A 74 -13.05 18.86 4.52
N ILE A 75 -12.51 17.83 3.82
CA ILE A 75 -12.27 17.86 2.37
C ILE A 75 -13.10 16.75 1.69
N PRO A 76 -14.08 17.09 0.85
CA PRO A 76 -14.51 18.43 0.48
C PRO A 76 -15.31 19.10 1.61
N THR A 77 -15.28 20.44 1.64
CA THR A 77 -16.05 21.23 2.62
C THR A 77 -17.56 21.15 2.34
N VAL A 78 -18.37 21.77 3.21
CA VAL A 78 -19.85 21.80 3.07
C VAL A 78 -20.33 22.41 1.75
N ASN A 79 -19.58 23.39 1.20
CA ASN A 79 -19.92 24.06 -0.06
C ASN A 79 -19.01 23.56 -1.18
N THR A 80 -19.52 22.68 -2.04
CA THR A 80 -18.80 22.16 -3.20
C THR A 80 -19.70 22.24 -4.43
N ASP A 81 -19.09 22.49 -5.59
CA ASP A 81 -19.79 22.64 -6.89
C ASP A 81 -20.16 21.30 -7.53
N TRP A 82 -19.87 20.18 -6.90
CA TRP A 82 -20.17 18.84 -7.41
C TRP A 82 -20.82 17.95 -6.37
N TRP A 83 -21.52 16.92 -6.86
CA TRP A 83 -22.09 15.90 -6.00
C TRP A 83 -20.98 15.08 -5.33
N ASN A 84 -21.05 15.02 -4.00
CA ASN A 84 -20.15 14.21 -3.21
C ASN A 84 -20.92 13.02 -2.64
N TYR A 85 -20.78 11.88 -3.29
CA TYR A 85 -21.46 10.66 -2.91
C TYR A 85 -20.84 10.07 -1.65
N GLY A 86 -21.67 9.81 -0.62
CA GLY A 86 -21.28 9.07 0.57
C GLY A 86 -21.24 7.57 0.32
N GLY A 87 -20.55 6.84 1.19
CA GLY A 87 -20.51 5.39 1.15
C GLY A 87 -19.17 4.84 0.66
N ILE A 88 -19.16 3.53 0.38
CA ILE A 88 -18.01 2.84 -0.21
C ILE A 88 -18.03 3.11 -1.71
N THR A 89 -17.12 3.95 -2.18
CA THR A 89 -17.10 4.44 -3.58
C THR A 89 -16.13 3.69 -4.48
N ARG A 90 -15.24 2.86 -3.90
CA ARG A 90 -14.28 2.02 -4.63
C ARG A 90 -14.23 0.61 -4.04
N SER A 91 -13.44 -0.25 -4.65
CA SER A 91 -13.34 -1.67 -4.27
C SER A 91 -12.88 -1.87 -2.83
N VAL A 92 -13.41 -2.91 -2.19
CA VAL A 92 -12.92 -3.47 -0.92
C VAL A 92 -12.28 -4.82 -1.24
N LYS A 93 -11.08 -5.07 -0.70
CA LYS A 93 -10.29 -6.28 -0.95
C LYS A 93 -9.75 -6.85 0.36
N VAL A 94 -9.76 -8.17 0.47
CA VAL A 94 -8.96 -8.87 1.46
C VAL A 94 -7.61 -9.17 0.82
N LEU A 95 -6.54 -8.68 1.43
CA LEU A 95 -5.17 -8.89 0.99
C LEU A 95 -4.51 -9.97 1.85
N GLN A 96 -3.73 -10.82 1.21
CA GLN A 96 -2.84 -11.80 1.86
C GLN A 96 -1.43 -11.55 1.35
N TYR A 97 -0.48 -11.41 2.25
CA TYR A 97 0.91 -11.15 1.88
C TYR A 97 1.89 -11.79 2.89
N PRO A 98 3.13 -12.08 2.45
CA PRO A 98 4.13 -12.70 3.32
C PRO A 98 4.41 -11.89 4.59
N LYS A 99 4.91 -12.56 5.64
CA LYS A 99 5.36 -11.91 6.88
C LYS A 99 6.43 -10.85 6.62
N ALA A 100 7.31 -11.12 5.67
CA ALA A 100 8.27 -10.16 5.18
C ALA A 100 7.90 -9.74 3.76
N HIS A 101 7.74 -8.46 3.52
CA HIS A 101 7.25 -7.92 2.25
C HIS A 101 7.73 -6.48 2.03
N ILE A 102 7.70 -6.05 0.78
CA ILE A 102 7.90 -4.63 0.45
C ILE A 102 6.68 -3.87 0.94
N LYS A 103 6.89 -2.96 1.89
CA LYS A 103 5.85 -2.11 2.46
C LYS A 103 5.60 -0.87 1.62
N ASP A 104 6.68 -0.26 1.15
CA ASP A 104 6.63 1.01 0.44
C ASP A 104 7.91 1.21 -0.37
N TYR A 105 7.86 2.04 -1.39
CA TYR A 105 9.02 2.38 -2.21
C TYR A 105 8.85 3.75 -2.88
N PHE A 106 9.97 4.33 -3.27
CA PHE A 106 10.00 5.56 -4.04
C PHE A 106 11.17 5.54 -5.01
N VAL A 107 10.94 5.93 -6.26
CA VAL A 107 11.96 6.02 -7.32
C VAL A 107 11.74 7.29 -8.11
N GLN A 108 12.79 8.09 -8.26
CA GLN A 108 12.73 9.34 -9.03
C GLN A 108 14.06 9.63 -9.71
N LEU A 109 14.06 10.61 -10.60
CA LEU A 109 15.30 11.27 -11.02
C LEU A 109 15.81 12.13 -9.85
N SER A 110 17.12 12.14 -9.63
CA SER A 110 17.72 13.01 -8.61
C SER A 110 17.43 14.48 -8.92
N LYS A 111 17.11 15.23 -7.86
CA LYS A 111 16.88 16.67 -7.95
C LYS A 111 18.19 17.48 -7.89
N THR A 112 19.24 16.84 -7.44
CA THR A 112 20.54 17.50 -7.15
C THR A 112 21.62 17.09 -8.13
N GLU A 113 21.49 15.94 -8.79
CA GLU A 113 22.49 15.40 -9.68
C GLU A 113 21.86 14.91 -10.99
N GLU A 114 22.27 15.50 -12.10
CA GLU A 114 21.82 15.11 -13.44
C GLU A 114 22.35 13.72 -13.81
N GLY A 115 21.50 12.90 -14.42
CA GLY A 115 21.88 11.55 -14.84
C GLY A 115 21.96 10.53 -13.69
N VAL A 116 21.25 10.80 -12.60
CA VAL A 116 21.12 9.87 -11.48
C VAL A 116 19.65 9.55 -11.21
N ILE A 117 19.34 8.27 -11.05
CA ILE A 117 18.08 7.78 -10.50
C ILE A 117 18.32 7.47 -9.03
N GLU A 118 17.52 8.04 -8.16
CA GLU A 118 17.57 7.82 -6.71
C GLU A 118 16.26 7.23 -6.18
N GLY A 119 16.35 6.53 -5.06
CA GLY A 119 15.17 6.01 -4.43
C GLY A 119 15.42 5.30 -3.12
N TRP A 120 14.33 4.78 -2.58
CA TRP A 120 14.35 3.95 -1.39
C TRP A 120 13.27 2.86 -1.47
N VAL A 121 13.52 1.78 -0.76
CA VAL A 121 12.58 0.68 -0.56
C VAL A 121 12.48 0.38 0.93
N LYS A 122 11.28 0.23 1.44
CA LYS A 122 11.00 -0.20 2.81
C LYS A 122 10.46 -1.61 2.81
N VAL A 123 11.11 -2.47 3.59
CA VAL A 123 10.68 -3.84 3.87
C VAL A 123 10.12 -3.88 5.28
N GLU A 124 8.95 -4.47 5.44
CA GLU A 124 8.37 -4.77 6.75
C GLU A 124 8.47 -6.26 7.02
N THR A 125 8.89 -6.62 8.23
CA THR A 125 8.94 -8.01 8.68
C THR A 125 8.50 -8.09 10.14
N ASN A 126 7.62 -9.05 10.43
CA ASN A 126 7.22 -9.35 11.81
C ASN A 126 8.19 -10.35 12.49
N ARG A 127 9.23 -10.79 11.79
CA ARG A 127 10.25 -11.68 12.33
C ARG A 127 11.36 -10.86 12.97
N LYS A 128 11.81 -11.28 14.16
CA LYS A 128 13.02 -10.77 14.83
C LYS A 128 14.32 -11.28 14.17
N GLU A 129 14.23 -11.88 12.99
CA GLU A 129 15.35 -12.45 12.27
C GLU A 129 16.14 -11.36 11.55
N ASN A 130 17.45 -11.56 11.47
CA ASN A 130 18.40 -10.67 10.82
C ASN A 130 17.91 -10.28 9.42
N ILE A 131 17.60 -9.01 9.25
CA ILE A 131 17.29 -8.39 7.94
C ILE A 131 18.54 -8.41 7.03
N ASP A 132 19.73 -8.65 7.61
CA ASP A 132 21.03 -8.54 6.94
C ASP A 132 21.30 -9.61 5.85
N ALA A 133 20.46 -10.65 5.71
CA ALA A 133 20.61 -11.71 4.71
C ALA A 133 19.56 -11.65 3.58
N GLN A 134 18.90 -10.52 3.41
CA GLN A 134 17.74 -10.43 2.51
C GLN A 134 18.14 -9.77 1.20
N HIS A 135 17.87 -10.47 0.09
CA HIS A 135 18.15 -9.97 -1.25
C HIS A 135 17.03 -9.05 -1.73
N LEU A 136 17.30 -7.76 -1.69
CA LEU A 136 16.49 -6.73 -2.34
C LEU A 136 17.18 -6.31 -3.63
N GLU A 137 16.44 -6.29 -4.73
CA GLU A 137 16.97 -5.93 -6.03
C GLU A 137 16.01 -4.96 -6.74
N VAL A 138 16.58 -3.92 -7.33
CA VAL A 138 15.88 -2.98 -8.21
C VAL A 138 16.37 -3.18 -9.63
N ARG A 139 15.44 -3.35 -10.57
CA ARG A 139 15.73 -3.51 -12.00
C ARG A 139 14.99 -2.45 -12.81
N ILE A 140 15.68 -1.91 -13.81
CA ILE A 140 15.07 -1.07 -14.85
C ILE A 140 15.50 -1.69 -16.19
N PRO A 141 14.74 -2.66 -16.73
CA PRO A 141 15.17 -3.48 -17.85
C PRO A 141 15.56 -2.68 -19.09
N GLU A 142 14.78 -1.66 -19.43
CA GLU A 142 15.04 -0.82 -20.60
C GLU A 142 16.33 0.00 -20.52
N LEU A 143 16.90 0.18 -19.33
CA LEU A 143 18.17 0.84 -19.10
C LEU A 143 19.30 -0.16 -18.79
N ASN A 144 19.03 -1.46 -18.85
CA ASN A 144 19.95 -2.54 -18.47
C ASN A 144 20.49 -2.38 -17.03
N ILE A 145 19.66 -1.87 -16.13
CA ILE A 145 20.01 -1.68 -14.74
C ILE A 145 19.53 -2.85 -13.89
N VAL A 146 20.45 -3.39 -13.09
CA VAL A 146 20.19 -4.37 -12.02
C VAL A 146 21.04 -3.97 -10.84
N GLN A 147 20.40 -3.53 -9.76
CA GLN A 147 21.06 -3.07 -8.54
C GLN A 147 20.62 -3.90 -7.34
N LYS A 148 21.56 -4.61 -6.72
CA LYS A 148 21.34 -5.26 -5.43
C LYS A 148 21.48 -4.25 -4.32
N LEU A 149 20.58 -4.32 -3.34
CA LEU A 149 20.50 -3.38 -2.24
C LEU A 149 20.62 -4.12 -0.91
N ASN A 150 21.28 -3.48 0.04
CA ASN A 150 21.34 -3.93 1.42
C ASN A 150 20.28 -3.20 2.25
N VAL A 151 19.44 -3.98 2.91
CA VAL A 151 18.42 -3.44 3.82
C VAL A 151 19.07 -3.16 5.16
N ASN A 152 18.91 -1.97 5.69
CA ASN A 152 19.43 -1.59 7.00
C ASN A 152 18.56 -2.18 8.14
N LYS A 153 19.01 -2.04 9.39
CA LYS A 153 18.31 -2.53 10.60
C LYS A 153 16.89 -1.97 10.79
N ASN A 154 16.55 -0.88 10.10
CA ASN A 154 15.22 -0.27 10.14
C ASN A 154 14.31 -0.78 9.00
N GLY A 155 14.76 -1.74 8.20
CA GLY A 155 14.02 -2.26 7.05
C GLY A 155 14.09 -1.35 5.81
N GLU A 156 15.00 -0.38 5.75
CA GLU A 156 15.10 0.56 4.63
C GLU A 156 16.37 0.32 3.82
N ALA A 157 16.25 0.36 2.50
CA ALA A 157 17.36 0.38 1.56
C ALA A 157 17.26 1.64 0.70
N LYS A 158 18.36 2.38 0.54
CA LYS A 158 18.47 3.54 -0.35
C LYS A 158 19.40 3.22 -1.50
N PHE A 159 19.17 3.83 -2.63
CA PHE A 159 20.01 3.67 -3.81
C PHE A 159 20.12 4.93 -4.63
N GLU A 160 21.28 5.05 -5.30
CA GLU A 160 21.58 6.03 -6.33
C GLU A 160 22.22 5.29 -7.49
N ILE A 161 21.70 5.49 -8.70
CA ILE A 161 22.12 4.75 -9.90
C ILE A 161 22.38 5.73 -11.01
N ALA A 162 23.61 5.77 -11.49
CA ALA A 162 23.96 6.59 -12.66
C ALA A 162 23.22 6.03 -13.91
N ALA A 163 22.43 6.87 -14.56
CA ALA A 163 21.64 6.52 -15.72
C ALA A 163 21.31 7.77 -16.56
N LYS A 164 21.08 7.53 -17.86
CA LYS A 164 20.66 8.59 -18.78
C LYS A 164 19.33 8.21 -19.44
N PRO A 165 18.21 8.21 -18.70
CA PRO A 165 16.91 7.93 -19.28
C PRO A 165 16.47 9.06 -20.23
N LEU A 166 15.70 8.69 -21.25
CA LEU A 166 14.96 9.69 -22.02
C LEU A 166 13.90 10.30 -21.11
N LEU A 167 13.91 11.62 -21.00
CA LEU A 167 12.99 12.34 -20.14
C LEU A 167 11.58 12.32 -20.77
N TRP A 168 10.59 12.31 -19.91
CA TRP A 168 9.20 12.44 -20.31
C TRP A 168 8.93 13.88 -20.81
N SER A 169 8.22 13.99 -21.93
CA SER A 169 7.58 15.23 -22.37
C SER A 169 6.21 14.91 -22.94
N PRO A 170 5.30 15.90 -23.13
CA PRO A 170 4.01 15.68 -23.78
C PRO A 170 4.14 15.09 -25.21
N GLU A 171 5.21 15.49 -25.94
CA GLU A 171 5.51 14.99 -27.28
C GLU A 171 6.17 13.61 -27.28
N SER A 172 6.83 13.26 -26.20
CA SER A 172 7.49 11.97 -26.00
C SER A 172 7.24 11.46 -24.57
N PRO A 173 6.06 10.89 -24.29
CA PRO A 173 5.66 10.49 -22.93
C PRO A 173 6.30 9.16 -22.52
N LYS A 174 7.64 9.13 -22.47
CA LYS A 174 8.40 7.93 -22.14
C LYS A 174 8.28 7.61 -20.65
N LEU A 175 7.87 6.38 -20.36
CA LEU A 175 7.88 5.79 -19.02
C LEU A 175 8.79 4.54 -19.01
N TYR A 176 9.31 4.21 -17.86
CA TYR A 176 10.15 3.04 -17.63
C TYR A 176 9.50 2.12 -16.60
N ALA A 177 9.52 0.82 -16.87
CA ALA A 177 9.16 -0.16 -15.86
C ALA A 177 10.28 -0.25 -14.82
N VAL A 178 9.90 -0.26 -13.54
CA VAL A 178 10.81 -0.50 -12.42
C VAL A 178 10.32 -1.73 -11.68
N ASP A 179 11.13 -2.79 -11.69
CA ASP A 179 10.86 -4.02 -10.97
C ASP A 179 11.63 -3.99 -9.65
N ILE A 180 10.93 -4.17 -8.54
CA ILE A 180 11.52 -4.28 -7.22
C ILE A 180 11.22 -5.68 -6.69
N GLN A 181 12.27 -6.46 -6.47
CA GLN A 181 12.17 -7.83 -5.99
C GLN A 181 12.80 -7.96 -4.61
N TYR A 182 12.04 -8.58 -3.73
CA TYR A 182 12.49 -8.94 -2.39
C TYR A 182 12.38 -10.46 -2.25
N GLN A 183 13.49 -11.11 -2.02
CA GLN A 183 13.57 -12.56 -1.83
C GLN A 183 14.10 -12.86 -0.43
N GLN A 184 13.38 -13.71 0.27
CA GLN A 184 13.84 -14.30 1.53
C GLN A 184 14.51 -15.62 1.17
N ASP A 185 15.76 -15.83 1.62
CA ASP A 185 16.37 -17.16 1.60
C ASP A 185 15.55 -18.11 2.48
N VAL A 186 15.15 -19.23 1.92
CA VAL A 186 14.36 -20.28 2.59
C VAL A 186 15.28 -21.22 3.33
#